data_3f976e9b8bcc28028de4997bc0b81b73
#
_entry.id   3f976e9b8bcc28028de4997bc0b81b73
#
_cell.length_a   1.000
_cell.length_b   1.000
_cell.length_c   1.000
_cell.angle_alpha   90.00
_cell.angle_beta   90.00
_cell.angle_gamma   90.00
#
_symmetry.space_group_name_H-M   'P 1'
#
loop_
_entity.id
_entity.type
_entity.pdbx_description
1 polymer ?
#
loop_
_entity_poly.entity_id
_entity_poly.type
_entity_poly.pdbx_seq_one_letter_code
_entity_poly.pdbx_strand_id
1 'polypeptide(L)'
;MTNLILLNSGYFLVFLALAIREILWLRITITFGQSTLFTYSMLNGNYNIAFWNSLFVMVNIIQIIIIYRERQQLEIPEEVQDIYDTIFHANTNRQFLYFWDQGKAEFVENKTIIKAGDIQKDLMLVLNGTAEVKRDATVIAQLERGQFIAEISYITGKTASADVVVKERLSYMIWDRETLDNLRETKPAIMDKLDRILTLDMADKLTK
;
A
#
# COMPACT_ATOMS: atom_id res chain seq x y z
N MET A 1 11.02 -53.22 0.42
CA MET A 1 9.73 -52.68 0.90
C MET A 1 9.77 -51.15 1.05
N THR A 2 10.79 -50.57 1.65
CA THR A 2 10.89 -49.11 1.91
C THR A 2 10.79 -48.27 0.64
N ASN A 3 11.41 -48.65 -0.46
CA ASN A 3 11.37 -47.91 -1.72
C ASN A 3 9.96 -47.84 -2.34
N LEU A 4 9.17 -48.93 -2.22
CA LEU A 4 7.81 -48.96 -2.75
C LEU A 4 6.85 -48.09 -1.93
N ILE A 5 7.06 -48.02 -0.61
CA ILE A 5 6.33 -47.14 0.29
C ILE A 5 6.61 -45.68 -0.06
N LEU A 6 7.87 -45.34 -0.29
CA LEU A 6 8.29 -43.98 -0.67
C LEU A 6 7.63 -43.52 -1.98
N LEU A 7 7.64 -44.40 -3.00
CA LEU A 7 7.01 -44.09 -4.28
C LEU A 7 5.50 -43.86 -4.15
N ASN A 8 4.80 -44.76 -3.47
CA ASN A 8 3.36 -44.69 -3.32
C ASN A 8 2.95 -43.50 -2.46
N SER A 9 3.68 -43.19 -1.38
CA SER A 9 3.42 -42.02 -0.55
C SER A 9 3.60 -40.70 -1.30
N GLY A 10 4.62 -40.61 -2.16
CA GLY A 10 4.84 -39.45 -3.02
C GLY A 10 3.68 -39.20 -3.97
N TYR A 11 3.24 -40.21 -4.71
CA TYR A 11 2.08 -40.10 -5.61
C TYR A 11 0.79 -39.85 -4.85
N PHE A 12 0.60 -40.45 -3.68
CA PHE A 12 -0.58 -40.22 -2.84
C PHE A 12 -0.66 -38.75 -2.39
N LEU A 13 0.44 -38.14 -1.96
CA LEU A 13 0.51 -36.73 -1.60
C LEU A 13 0.20 -35.82 -2.79
N VAL A 14 0.74 -36.12 -3.97
CA VAL A 14 0.42 -35.37 -5.18
C VAL A 14 -1.06 -35.48 -5.54
N PHE A 15 -1.64 -36.67 -5.42
CA PHE A 15 -3.07 -36.91 -5.63
C PHE A 15 -3.92 -36.14 -4.61
N LEU A 16 -3.55 -36.20 -3.32
CA LEU A 16 -4.23 -35.49 -2.26
C LEU A 16 -4.20 -33.97 -2.49
N ALA A 17 -3.10 -33.44 -3.02
CA ALA A 17 -2.99 -32.02 -3.33
C ALA A 17 -4.07 -31.53 -4.30
N LEU A 18 -4.49 -32.37 -5.27
CA LEU A 18 -5.54 -32.02 -6.23
C LEU A 18 -6.92 -31.80 -5.58
N ALA A 19 -7.15 -32.32 -4.37
CA ALA A 19 -8.37 -32.12 -3.61
C ALA A 19 -8.35 -30.84 -2.78
N ILE A 20 -7.19 -30.20 -2.63
CA ILE A 20 -7.02 -28.99 -1.82
C ILE A 20 -7.44 -27.76 -2.63
N ARG A 21 -8.43 -27.03 -2.15
CA ARG A 21 -8.95 -25.81 -2.81
C ARG A 21 -8.08 -24.58 -2.55
N GLU A 22 -7.37 -24.58 -1.45
CA GLU A 22 -6.59 -23.45 -0.97
C GLU A 22 -5.15 -23.55 -1.53
N ILE A 23 -4.75 -22.51 -2.30
CA ILE A 23 -3.55 -22.56 -3.15
C ILE A 23 -2.23 -22.74 -2.35
N LEU A 24 -2.14 -22.18 -1.14
CA LEU A 24 -0.95 -22.32 -0.32
C LEU A 24 -0.75 -23.76 0.16
N TRP A 25 -1.82 -24.37 0.71
CA TRP A 25 -1.80 -25.75 1.17
C TRP A 25 -1.60 -26.74 0.03
N LEU A 26 -2.18 -26.45 -1.14
CA LEU A 26 -1.92 -27.21 -2.36
C LEU A 26 -0.42 -27.22 -2.69
N ARG A 27 0.23 -26.04 -2.71
CA ARG A 27 1.67 -25.94 -3.00
C ARG A 27 2.53 -26.65 -1.97
N ILE A 28 2.21 -26.52 -0.68
CA ILE A 28 2.90 -27.22 0.40
C ILE A 28 2.81 -28.74 0.21
N THR A 29 1.63 -29.27 -0.02
CA THR A 29 1.41 -30.72 -0.19
C THR A 29 2.11 -31.26 -1.42
N ILE A 30 2.06 -30.54 -2.55
CA ILE A 30 2.81 -30.93 -3.76
C ILE A 30 4.33 -30.95 -3.48
N THR A 31 4.85 -29.96 -2.76
CA THR A 31 6.28 -29.87 -2.43
C THR A 31 6.71 -31.11 -1.64
N PHE A 32 5.94 -31.53 -0.64
CA PHE A 32 6.22 -32.77 0.11
C PHE A 32 6.17 -34.00 -0.79
N GLY A 33 5.15 -34.13 -1.64
CA GLY A 33 5.03 -35.26 -2.59
C GLY A 33 6.22 -35.33 -3.55
N GLN A 34 6.60 -34.22 -4.16
CA GLN A 34 7.73 -34.15 -5.10
C GLN A 34 9.07 -34.38 -4.38
N SER A 35 9.25 -33.93 -3.15
CA SER A 35 10.45 -34.22 -2.34
C SER A 35 10.58 -35.72 -2.05
N THR A 36 9.47 -36.40 -1.78
CA THR A 36 9.44 -37.84 -1.55
C THR A 36 9.79 -38.58 -2.80
N LEU A 37 9.26 -38.19 -3.97
CA LEU A 37 9.60 -38.78 -5.29
C LEU A 37 11.04 -38.50 -5.69
N PHE A 38 11.58 -37.31 -5.38
CA PHE A 38 13.00 -37.00 -5.56
C PHE A 38 13.87 -37.95 -4.76
N THR A 39 13.60 -38.14 -3.48
CA THR A 39 14.34 -39.07 -2.63
C THR A 39 14.28 -40.49 -3.12
N TYR A 40 13.10 -40.97 -3.52
CA TYR A 40 12.95 -42.26 -4.14
C TYR A 40 13.83 -42.43 -5.39
N SER A 41 13.79 -41.42 -6.29
CA SER A 41 14.53 -41.47 -7.56
C SER A 41 16.05 -41.46 -7.33
N MET A 42 16.54 -40.70 -6.37
CA MET A 42 17.97 -40.70 -5.98
C MET A 42 18.41 -42.06 -5.45
N LEU A 43 17.63 -42.68 -4.57
CA LEU A 43 17.94 -43.99 -4.01
C LEU A 43 17.95 -45.11 -5.02
N ASN A 44 17.22 -44.96 -6.14
CA ASN A 44 17.15 -45.97 -7.20
C ASN A 44 18.02 -45.64 -8.44
N GLY A 45 18.87 -44.60 -8.37
CA GLY A 45 19.77 -44.21 -9.46
C GLY A 45 19.08 -43.57 -10.66
N ASN A 46 17.80 -43.17 -10.53
CA ASN A 46 17.02 -42.53 -11.58
C ASN A 46 17.26 -41.01 -11.62
N TYR A 47 18.48 -40.58 -11.90
CA TYR A 47 18.93 -39.19 -11.84
C TYR A 47 18.10 -38.25 -12.72
N ASN A 48 17.62 -38.69 -13.86
CA ASN A 48 16.80 -37.88 -14.76
C ASN A 48 15.44 -37.50 -14.10
N ILE A 49 14.81 -38.47 -13.45
CA ILE A 49 13.55 -38.23 -12.72
C ILE A 49 13.82 -37.37 -11.48
N ALA A 50 14.92 -37.61 -10.78
CA ALA A 50 15.32 -36.79 -9.64
C ALA A 50 15.53 -35.32 -10.03
N PHE A 51 16.18 -35.06 -11.16
CA PHE A 51 16.38 -33.73 -11.69
C PHE A 51 15.04 -32.96 -11.86
N TRP A 52 14.08 -33.60 -12.56
CA TRP A 52 12.76 -32.96 -12.76
C TRP A 52 11.99 -32.75 -11.47
N ASN A 53 12.02 -33.69 -10.54
CA ASN A 53 11.38 -33.52 -9.23
C ASN A 53 12.02 -32.38 -8.41
N SER A 54 13.35 -32.23 -8.49
CA SER A 54 14.03 -31.10 -7.81
C SER A 54 13.58 -29.73 -8.36
N LEU A 55 13.42 -29.66 -9.69
CA LEU A 55 12.94 -28.43 -10.34
C LEU A 55 11.50 -28.10 -9.92
N PHE A 56 10.61 -29.12 -9.85
CA PHE A 56 9.25 -28.91 -9.35
C PHE A 56 9.23 -28.46 -7.89
N VAL A 57 10.06 -29.02 -7.01
CA VAL A 57 10.20 -28.58 -5.63
C VAL A 57 10.62 -27.12 -5.58
N MET A 58 11.65 -26.74 -6.34
CA MET A 58 12.15 -25.36 -6.37
C MET A 58 11.06 -24.37 -6.80
N VAL A 59 10.35 -24.64 -7.89
CA VAL A 59 9.26 -23.77 -8.38
C VAL A 59 8.14 -23.63 -7.33
N ASN A 60 7.75 -24.71 -6.67
CA ASN A 60 6.71 -24.66 -5.66
C ASN A 60 7.17 -23.89 -4.41
N ILE A 61 8.43 -24.01 -3.99
CA ILE A 61 9.00 -23.22 -2.89
C ILE A 61 8.95 -21.73 -3.22
N ILE A 62 9.37 -21.35 -4.44
CA ILE A 62 9.30 -19.94 -4.89
C ILE A 62 7.85 -19.44 -4.82
N GLN A 63 6.90 -20.23 -5.32
CA GLN A 63 5.47 -19.87 -5.27
C GLN A 63 4.93 -19.75 -3.84
N ILE A 64 5.34 -20.62 -2.92
CA ILE A 64 4.97 -20.54 -1.50
C ILE A 64 5.47 -19.21 -0.90
N ILE A 65 6.72 -18.84 -1.19
CA ILE A 65 7.31 -17.58 -0.70
C ILE A 65 6.54 -16.36 -1.26
N ILE A 66 6.19 -16.38 -2.55
CA ILE A 66 5.40 -15.30 -3.18
C ILE A 66 4.03 -15.19 -2.50
N ILE A 67 3.28 -16.29 -2.40
CA ILE A 67 1.96 -16.33 -1.78
C ILE A 67 2.02 -15.87 -0.32
N TYR A 68 3.02 -16.34 0.43
CA TYR A 68 3.21 -15.95 1.82
C TYR A 68 3.45 -14.44 1.97
N ARG A 69 4.32 -13.87 1.12
CA ARG A 69 4.58 -12.43 1.10
C ARG A 69 3.35 -11.62 0.69
N GLU A 70 2.56 -12.13 -0.25
CA GLU A 70 1.31 -11.47 -0.66
C GLU A 70 0.24 -11.48 0.43
N ARG A 71 0.24 -12.50 1.29
CA ARG A 71 -0.71 -12.64 2.40
C ARG A 71 -0.31 -11.91 3.69
N GLN A 72 0.93 -11.45 3.79
CA GLN A 72 1.29 -10.60 4.94
C GLN A 72 0.42 -9.35 4.88
N GLN A 73 -0.56 -9.27 5.76
CA GLN A 73 -1.28 -8.03 6.01
C GLN A 73 -0.28 -7.05 6.63
N LEU A 74 0.07 -6.04 5.86
CA LEU A 74 0.81 -4.90 6.39
C LEU A 74 -0.14 -4.20 7.37
N GLU A 75 0.21 -4.20 8.64
CA GLU A 75 -0.52 -3.45 9.66
C GLU A 75 -0.25 -1.97 9.45
N ILE A 76 -1.32 -1.18 9.52
CA ILE A 76 -1.22 0.27 9.47
C ILE A 76 -0.82 0.73 10.87
N PRO A 77 0.19 1.61 11.02
CA PRO A 77 0.56 2.16 12.31
C PRO A 77 -0.64 2.81 13.02
N GLU A 78 -0.79 2.56 14.32
CA GLU A 78 -1.90 3.11 15.13
C GLU A 78 -2.00 4.63 15.03
N GLU A 79 -0.86 5.31 14.86
CA GLU A 79 -0.77 6.78 14.76
C GLU A 79 -1.51 7.36 13.55
N VAL A 80 -1.74 6.56 12.50
CA VAL A 80 -2.37 6.98 11.24
C VAL A 80 -3.56 6.11 10.85
N GLN A 81 -3.98 5.21 11.75
CA GLN A 81 -5.10 4.30 11.52
C GLN A 81 -6.41 5.08 11.28
N ASP A 82 -6.67 6.12 12.05
CA ASP A 82 -7.84 6.99 11.90
C ASP A 82 -7.86 7.70 10.53
N ILE A 83 -6.71 8.16 10.04
CA ILE A 83 -6.57 8.77 8.71
C ILE A 83 -6.87 7.74 7.62
N TYR A 84 -6.35 6.51 7.77
CA TYR A 84 -6.65 5.44 6.85
C TYR A 84 -8.14 5.11 6.82
N ASP A 85 -8.73 4.88 7.98
CA ASP A 85 -10.14 4.46 8.09
C ASP A 85 -11.12 5.53 7.58
N THR A 86 -10.76 6.81 7.74
CA THR A 86 -11.63 7.93 7.36
C THR A 86 -11.43 8.35 5.90
N ILE A 87 -10.19 8.42 5.44
CA ILE A 87 -9.85 9.05 4.15
C ILE A 87 -9.43 8.02 3.11
N PHE A 88 -8.54 7.09 3.50
CA PHE A 88 -7.89 6.17 2.58
C PHE A 88 -8.46 4.75 2.58
N HIS A 89 -9.63 4.51 3.21
CA HIS A 89 -10.26 3.19 3.34
C HIS A 89 -10.51 2.46 2.01
N ALA A 90 -10.58 3.18 0.89
CA ALA A 90 -10.68 2.60 -0.45
C ALA A 90 -9.36 1.98 -0.95
N ASN A 91 -8.25 2.24 -0.28
CA ASN A 91 -6.94 1.68 -0.59
C ASN A 91 -6.76 0.36 0.17
N THR A 92 -5.96 -0.55 -0.38
CA THR A 92 -5.45 -1.66 0.44
C THR A 92 -4.36 -1.13 1.39
N ASN A 93 -4.12 -1.82 2.52
CA ASN A 93 -3.06 -1.44 3.46
C ASN A 93 -1.72 -1.22 2.74
N ARG A 94 -1.37 -2.11 1.80
CA ARG A 94 -0.13 -1.99 1.00
C ARG A 94 -0.10 -0.73 0.13
N GLN A 95 -1.22 -0.37 -0.49
CA GLN A 95 -1.32 0.83 -1.32
C GLN A 95 -1.21 2.09 -0.49
N PHE A 96 -1.90 2.12 0.66
CA PHE A 96 -1.82 3.24 1.60
C PHE A 96 -0.40 3.43 2.13
N LEU A 97 0.21 2.39 2.69
CA LEU A 97 1.57 2.47 3.23
C LEU A 97 2.59 2.87 2.17
N TYR A 98 2.47 2.31 0.97
CA TYR A 98 3.36 2.69 -0.14
C TYR A 98 3.24 4.18 -0.48
N PHE A 99 2.01 4.71 -0.56
CA PHE A 99 1.77 6.15 -0.79
C PHE A 99 2.25 6.99 0.40
N TRP A 100 1.94 6.55 1.61
CA TRP A 100 2.29 7.24 2.85
C TRP A 100 3.80 7.42 3.01
N ASP A 101 4.57 6.38 2.73
CA ASP A 101 6.04 6.38 2.82
C ASP A 101 6.72 7.31 1.80
N GLN A 102 6.01 7.75 0.77
CA GLN A 102 6.53 8.74 -0.18
C GLN A 102 6.42 10.17 0.35
N GLY A 103 5.61 10.41 1.37
CA GLY A 103 5.47 11.71 2.02
C GLY A 103 6.55 11.97 3.05
N LYS A 104 6.67 13.25 3.43
CA LYS A 104 7.55 13.71 4.50
C LYS A 104 6.70 14.38 5.57
N ALA A 105 6.90 13.99 6.83
CA ALA A 105 6.27 14.70 7.94
C ALA A 105 7.07 15.96 8.28
N GLU A 106 6.39 17.09 8.29
CA GLU A 106 6.95 18.38 8.63
C GLU A 106 6.15 19.03 9.75
N PHE A 107 6.73 20.02 10.40
CA PHE A 107 6.05 20.85 11.40
C PHE A 107 6.36 22.31 11.20
N VAL A 108 5.43 23.14 11.61
CA VAL A 108 5.54 24.59 11.51
C VAL A 108 4.83 25.26 12.70
N GLU A 109 5.31 26.40 13.12
CA GLU A 109 4.73 27.22 14.19
C GLU A 109 4.66 28.70 13.78
N ASN A 110 3.60 29.39 14.15
CA ASN A 110 3.44 30.84 13.97
C ASN A 110 3.81 31.35 12.57
N LYS A 111 3.31 30.68 11.53
CA LYS A 111 3.67 30.98 10.14
C LYS A 111 2.47 30.89 9.20
N THR A 112 2.47 31.76 8.19
CA THR A 112 1.63 31.57 7.00
C THR A 112 2.31 30.57 6.07
N ILE A 113 1.69 29.41 5.84
CA ILE A 113 2.22 28.33 5.00
C ILE A 113 1.80 28.47 3.54
N ILE A 114 0.66 29.10 3.29
CA ILE A 114 0.15 29.41 1.94
C ILE A 114 -0.38 30.84 1.96
N LYS A 115 -0.10 31.60 0.92
CA LYS A 115 -0.68 32.94 0.70
C LYS A 115 -1.71 32.90 -0.42
N ALA A 116 -2.74 33.70 -0.30
CA ALA A 116 -3.66 33.94 -1.39
C ALA A 116 -2.91 34.45 -2.62
N GLY A 117 -3.19 33.86 -3.78
CA GLY A 117 -2.46 34.14 -5.02
C GLY A 117 -1.31 33.18 -5.33
N ASP A 118 -0.81 32.42 -4.37
CA ASP A 118 0.22 31.40 -4.59
C ASP A 118 -0.37 30.16 -5.32
N ILE A 119 0.44 29.53 -6.16
CA ILE A 119 0.10 28.25 -6.79
C ILE A 119 0.71 27.14 -5.91
N GLN A 120 -0.16 26.34 -5.30
CA GLN A 120 0.28 25.18 -4.54
C GLN A 120 0.49 23.98 -5.46
N LYS A 121 1.72 23.46 -5.47
CA LYS A 121 2.10 22.31 -6.30
C LYS A 121 2.16 21.01 -5.52
N ASP A 122 2.45 21.11 -4.23
CA ASP A 122 2.61 19.97 -3.34
C ASP A 122 1.27 19.64 -2.67
N LEU A 123 1.06 18.38 -2.34
CA LEU A 123 -0.10 17.94 -1.58
C LEU A 123 0.25 17.89 -0.10
N MET A 124 -0.58 18.50 0.73
CA MET A 124 -0.38 18.51 2.18
C MET A 124 -1.62 18.01 2.93
N LEU A 125 -1.40 17.29 4.04
CA LEU A 125 -2.43 16.73 4.91
C LEU A 125 -2.10 17.02 6.37
N VAL A 126 -3.04 17.56 7.13
CA VAL A 126 -2.85 17.82 8.56
C VAL A 126 -2.75 16.51 9.35
N LEU A 127 -1.67 16.38 10.14
CA LEU A 127 -1.46 15.24 11.05
C LEU A 127 -1.84 15.58 12.48
N ASN A 128 -1.49 16.78 12.94
CA ASN A 128 -1.79 17.23 14.30
C ASN A 128 -1.75 18.75 14.37
N GLY A 129 -2.57 19.35 15.25
CA GLY A 129 -2.74 20.78 15.36
C GLY A 129 -3.82 21.32 14.41
N THR A 130 -3.88 22.63 14.27
CA THR A 130 -4.89 23.33 13.48
C THR A 130 -4.28 24.46 12.65
N ALA A 131 -4.89 24.75 11.49
CA ALA A 131 -4.54 25.88 10.66
C ALA A 131 -5.81 26.70 10.32
N GLU A 132 -5.70 28.02 10.36
CA GLU A 132 -6.79 28.93 9.99
C GLU A 132 -6.71 29.27 8.49
N VAL A 133 -7.82 29.14 7.80
CA VAL A 133 -7.98 29.62 6.43
C VAL A 133 -8.56 31.03 6.50
N LYS A 134 -7.83 32.02 5.97
CA LYS A 134 -8.21 33.44 6.03
C LYS A 134 -8.39 34.04 4.65
N ARG A 135 -9.46 34.80 4.50
CA ARG A 135 -9.69 35.66 3.33
C ARG A 135 -9.92 37.08 3.83
N ASP A 136 -9.17 38.05 3.28
CA ASP A 136 -9.26 39.46 3.68
C ASP A 136 -9.17 39.65 5.21
N ALA A 137 -8.23 38.96 5.85
CA ALA A 137 -7.99 38.91 7.29
C ALA A 137 -9.11 38.24 8.14
N THR A 138 -10.20 37.80 7.54
CA THR A 138 -11.28 37.07 8.22
C THR A 138 -11.04 35.56 8.15
N VAL A 139 -11.18 34.89 9.32
CA VAL A 139 -11.15 33.42 9.37
C VAL A 139 -12.42 32.86 8.75
N ILE A 140 -12.31 32.12 7.66
CA ILE A 140 -13.43 31.52 6.95
C ILE A 140 -13.56 30.01 7.18
N ALA A 141 -12.48 29.34 7.60
CA ALA A 141 -12.47 27.93 7.96
C ALA A 141 -11.28 27.62 8.87
N GLN A 142 -11.35 26.46 9.53
CA GLN A 142 -10.26 25.88 10.29
C GLN A 142 -9.97 24.48 9.74
N LEU A 143 -8.70 24.18 9.52
CA LEU A 143 -8.24 22.86 9.08
C LEU A 143 -7.74 22.09 10.30
N GLU A 144 -8.19 20.83 10.38
CA GLU A 144 -7.90 19.92 11.47
C GLU A 144 -7.29 18.61 10.94
N ARG A 145 -6.95 17.71 11.86
CA ARG A 145 -6.39 16.38 11.52
C ARG A 145 -7.20 15.67 10.44
N GLY A 146 -6.50 15.15 9.43
CA GLY A 146 -7.09 14.43 8.31
C GLY A 146 -7.62 15.33 7.19
N GLN A 147 -7.48 16.65 7.28
CA GLN A 147 -7.91 17.55 6.21
C GLN A 147 -6.74 17.97 5.33
N PHE A 148 -7.00 18.03 4.03
CA PHE A 148 -6.01 18.49 3.06
C PHE A 148 -5.89 20.02 3.10
N ILE A 149 -4.68 20.51 2.82
CA ILE A 149 -4.34 21.93 2.77
C ILE A 149 -4.16 22.33 1.31
N ALA A 150 -4.96 23.28 0.82
CA ALA A 150 -4.92 23.85 -0.54
C ALA A 150 -5.00 22.82 -1.68
N GLU A 151 -5.70 21.72 -1.46
CA GLU A 151 -5.95 20.66 -2.44
C GLU A 151 -6.64 21.19 -3.71
N ILE A 152 -7.49 22.21 -3.58
CA ILE A 152 -8.16 22.85 -4.72
C ILE A 152 -7.12 23.47 -5.68
N SER A 153 -6.11 24.17 -5.13
CA SER A 153 -5.02 24.72 -5.93
C SER A 153 -4.19 23.62 -6.59
N TYR A 154 -3.89 22.56 -5.84
CA TYR A 154 -3.17 21.38 -6.34
C TYR A 154 -3.89 20.71 -7.53
N ILE A 155 -5.20 20.45 -7.40
CA ILE A 155 -6.00 19.75 -8.43
C ILE A 155 -6.21 20.63 -9.67
N THR A 156 -6.57 21.89 -9.44
CA THR A 156 -7.01 22.79 -10.53
C THR A 156 -5.87 23.55 -11.19
N GLY A 157 -4.70 23.60 -10.55
CA GLY A 157 -3.57 24.45 -10.96
C GLY A 157 -3.84 25.95 -10.81
N LYS A 158 -4.98 26.33 -10.20
CA LYS A 158 -5.32 27.72 -9.90
C LYS A 158 -4.62 28.20 -8.65
N THR A 159 -4.50 29.52 -8.52
CA THR A 159 -3.96 30.13 -7.31
C THR A 159 -4.83 29.86 -6.08
N ALA A 160 -4.20 29.78 -4.91
CA ALA A 160 -4.90 29.68 -3.63
C ALA A 160 -5.82 30.92 -3.43
N SER A 161 -7.05 30.67 -3.02
CA SER A 161 -8.06 31.72 -2.83
C SER A 161 -8.02 32.38 -1.45
N ALA A 162 -7.20 31.85 -0.54
CA ALA A 162 -7.11 32.29 0.85
C ALA A 162 -5.73 31.98 1.43
N ASP A 163 -5.37 32.68 2.50
CA ASP A 163 -4.18 32.39 3.27
C ASP A 163 -4.41 31.20 4.19
N VAL A 164 -3.39 30.36 4.40
CA VAL A 164 -3.39 29.33 5.44
C VAL A 164 -2.38 29.71 6.51
N VAL A 165 -2.89 30.03 7.70
CA VAL A 165 -2.11 30.56 8.80
C VAL A 165 -2.09 29.57 9.96
N VAL A 166 -0.90 29.26 10.41
CA VAL A 166 -0.66 28.43 11.59
C VAL A 166 -0.33 29.34 12.76
N LYS A 167 -1.12 29.31 13.81
CA LYS A 167 -0.90 30.11 15.05
C LYS A 167 -0.09 29.37 16.10
N GLU A 168 -0.37 28.08 16.24
CA GLU A 168 0.33 27.22 17.17
C GLU A 168 1.17 26.21 16.38
N ARG A 169 1.51 25.09 17.00
CA ARG A 169 2.25 24.03 16.31
C ARG A 169 1.32 23.21 15.42
N LEU A 170 1.65 23.11 14.14
CA LEU A 170 1.00 22.23 13.17
C LEU A 170 2.01 21.21 12.69
N SER A 171 1.62 19.93 12.69
CA SER A 171 2.33 18.84 12.01
C SER A 171 1.51 18.41 10.81
N TYR A 172 2.16 18.25 9.66
CA TYR A 172 1.50 17.86 8.42
C TYR A 172 2.40 16.92 7.60
N MET A 173 1.77 16.08 6.78
CA MET A 173 2.43 15.29 5.75
C MET A 173 2.47 16.11 4.46
N ILE A 174 3.59 16.09 3.75
CA ILE A 174 3.76 16.75 2.45
C ILE A 174 4.28 15.74 1.42
N TRP A 175 3.64 15.73 0.26
CA TRP A 175 4.09 15.04 -0.94
C TRP A 175 4.42 16.08 -2.00
N ASP A 176 5.68 16.15 -2.41
CA ASP A 176 6.10 17.06 -3.45
C ASP A 176 5.57 16.65 -4.82
N ARG A 177 5.52 17.63 -5.74
CA ARG A 177 4.95 17.43 -7.08
C ARG A 177 5.68 16.37 -7.88
N GLU A 178 7.00 16.31 -7.79
CA GLU A 178 7.84 15.35 -8.53
C GLU A 178 7.52 13.91 -8.08
N THR A 179 7.40 13.69 -6.78
CA THR A 179 7.01 12.41 -6.21
C THR A 179 5.63 11.98 -6.68
N LEU A 180 4.64 12.89 -6.69
CA LEU A 180 3.29 12.59 -7.14
C LEU A 180 3.21 12.31 -8.65
N ASP A 181 3.95 13.04 -9.45
CA ASP A 181 4.03 12.82 -10.90
C ASP A 181 4.70 11.47 -11.22
N ASN A 182 5.76 11.09 -10.51
CA ASN A 182 6.38 9.76 -10.62
C ASN A 182 5.40 8.63 -10.18
N LEU A 183 4.65 8.85 -9.10
CA LEU A 183 3.62 7.90 -8.67
C LEU A 183 2.52 7.74 -9.73
N ARG A 184 2.15 8.80 -10.41
CA ARG A 184 1.15 8.77 -11.49
C ARG A 184 1.59 7.89 -12.66
N GLU A 185 2.87 7.91 -12.99
CA GLU A 185 3.43 7.06 -14.05
C GLU A 185 3.64 5.61 -13.61
N THR A 186 4.15 5.40 -12.39
CA THR A 186 4.56 4.07 -11.92
C THR A 186 3.47 3.28 -11.20
N LYS A 187 2.52 3.97 -10.56
CA LYS A 187 1.44 3.40 -9.74
C LYS A 187 0.08 4.06 -9.99
N PRO A 188 -0.41 4.09 -11.24
CA PRO A 188 -1.64 4.81 -11.60
C PRO A 188 -2.85 4.42 -10.73
N ALA A 189 -3.00 3.15 -10.37
CA ALA A 189 -4.11 2.69 -9.54
C ALA A 189 -4.15 3.32 -8.12
N ILE A 190 -3.02 3.75 -7.57
CA ILE A 190 -2.97 4.49 -6.30
C ILE A 190 -3.40 5.93 -6.54
N MET A 191 -2.90 6.55 -7.62
CA MET A 191 -3.21 7.94 -7.95
C MET A 191 -4.67 8.15 -8.34
N ASP A 192 -5.28 7.21 -9.05
CA ASP A 192 -6.72 7.26 -9.38
C ASP A 192 -7.58 7.30 -8.11
N LYS A 193 -7.19 6.56 -7.07
CA LYS A 193 -7.88 6.59 -5.77
C LYS A 193 -7.65 7.89 -5.03
N LEU A 194 -6.42 8.41 -5.05
CA LEU A 194 -6.10 9.71 -4.46
C LEU A 194 -6.90 10.83 -5.14
N ASP A 195 -6.92 10.87 -6.47
CA ASP A 195 -7.67 11.88 -7.23
C ASP A 195 -9.18 11.84 -6.87
N ARG A 196 -9.74 10.65 -6.64
CA ARG A 196 -11.12 10.50 -6.16
C ARG A 196 -11.31 11.05 -4.74
N ILE A 197 -10.39 10.74 -3.82
CA ILE A 197 -10.42 11.26 -2.44
C ILE A 197 -10.38 12.79 -2.46
N LEU A 198 -9.45 13.38 -3.19
CA LEU A 198 -9.30 14.83 -3.29
C LEU A 198 -10.53 15.50 -3.93
N THR A 199 -11.14 14.85 -4.92
CA THR A 199 -12.38 15.35 -5.55
C THR A 199 -13.53 15.37 -4.56
N LEU A 200 -13.67 14.37 -3.70
CA LEU A 200 -14.70 14.32 -2.67
C LEU A 200 -14.45 15.38 -1.58
N ASP A 201 -13.21 15.52 -1.10
CA ASP A 201 -12.84 16.56 -0.12
C ASP A 201 -13.13 17.98 -0.66
N MET A 202 -12.79 18.22 -1.93
CA MET A 202 -13.11 19.48 -2.59
C MET A 202 -14.61 19.72 -2.67
N ALA A 203 -15.42 18.72 -3.02
CA ALA A 203 -16.87 18.85 -3.10
C ALA A 203 -17.48 19.21 -1.73
N ASP A 204 -17.03 18.57 -0.66
CA ASP A 204 -17.48 18.84 0.70
C ASP A 204 -17.14 20.27 1.16
N LYS A 205 -15.98 20.80 0.78
CA LYS A 205 -15.57 22.17 1.11
C LYS A 205 -16.30 23.26 0.32
N LEU A 206 -16.79 22.94 -0.88
CA LEU A 206 -17.54 23.87 -1.71
C LEU A 206 -19.03 23.97 -1.32
N THR A 207 -19.54 23.01 -0.55
CA THR A 207 -20.94 22.95 -0.11
C THR A 207 -21.18 23.51 1.27
N LYS A 208 -20.12 23.84 2.00
CA LYS A 208 -20.13 24.51 3.32
C LYS A 208 -19.87 26.01 3.19
#